data_b9c2c7e201f04c7a24d802d93228177f
#
_entry.id   b9c2c7e201f04c7a24d802d93228177f
#
_cell.length_a   1.000
_cell.length_b   1.000
_cell.length_c   1.000
_cell.angle_alpha   90.00
_cell.angle_beta   90.00
_cell.angle_gamma   90.00
#
_symmetry.space_group_name_H-M   'P 1'
#
loop_
_entity.id
_entity.type
_entity.pdbx_description
1 polymer ?
#
loop_
_entity_poly.entity_id
_entity_poly.type
_entity_poly.pdbx_seq_one_letter_code
_entity_poly.pdbx_strand_id
1 'polypeptide(L)'
;MTNPLVSLWLSFVQLLPNLIAAIIILIIGYVVAYIIGHAIKVLLSKLGLDSQIEKAMLSKAIGKIRLSSMLGEITKWYIFIIFLQSAVDLVNLGTLSLLLQEFVMWLPNVIAAALVIIFGLYLAHFVTSKIREHTDVKGGKTLTGILNVVITFIVAVIALGQIGINVSILSNTFLILLGGLALGTAIAIGLSFGLGTQKDAGKALDKIKKWFH
;
A
#
# COMPACT_ATOMS: atom_id res chain seq x y z
N MET A 1 -57.18 -14.53 9.22
CA MET A 1 -56.55 -13.20 9.20
C MET A 1 -55.77 -13.04 10.50
N THR A 2 -54.47 -13.19 10.47
CA THR A 2 -53.62 -13.01 11.65
C THR A 2 -53.60 -11.52 12.01
N ASN A 3 -53.95 -11.20 13.25
CA ASN A 3 -53.97 -9.83 13.76
C ASN A 3 -52.51 -9.24 13.62
N PRO A 4 -52.32 -8.10 12.92
CA PRO A 4 -50.99 -7.54 12.71
C PRO A 4 -50.21 -7.28 14.01
N LEU A 5 -50.90 -7.01 15.10
CA LEU A 5 -50.28 -6.86 16.41
C LEU A 5 -49.71 -8.18 16.97
N VAL A 6 -50.40 -9.29 16.72
CA VAL A 6 -49.92 -10.62 17.15
C VAL A 6 -48.69 -11.06 16.33
N SER A 7 -48.67 -10.77 15.03
CA SER A 7 -47.52 -11.10 14.20
C SER A 7 -46.29 -10.28 14.58
N LEU A 8 -46.45 -8.98 14.89
CA LEU A 8 -45.34 -8.14 15.39
C LEU A 8 -44.81 -8.63 16.74
N TRP A 9 -45.71 -9.02 17.65
CA TRP A 9 -45.31 -9.56 18.95
C TRP A 9 -44.53 -10.86 18.81
N LEU A 10 -45.00 -11.79 17.99
CA LEU A 10 -44.29 -13.04 17.72
C LEU A 10 -42.92 -12.81 17.09
N SER A 11 -42.82 -11.89 16.15
CA SER A 11 -41.52 -11.51 15.53
C SER A 11 -40.55 -10.94 16.57
N PHE A 12 -41.07 -10.08 17.48
CA PHE A 12 -40.23 -9.52 18.55
C PHE A 12 -39.74 -10.60 19.53
N VAL A 13 -40.61 -11.52 19.95
CA VAL A 13 -40.22 -12.63 20.83
C VAL A 13 -39.19 -13.56 20.15
N GLN A 14 -39.28 -13.77 18.83
CA GLN A 14 -38.33 -14.56 18.08
C GLN A 14 -36.96 -13.87 17.94
N LEU A 15 -36.91 -12.53 17.99
CA LEU A 15 -35.66 -11.77 17.95
C LEU A 15 -34.89 -11.77 19.28
N LEU A 16 -35.57 -11.95 20.41
CA LEU A 16 -34.97 -11.89 21.74
C LEU A 16 -33.80 -12.88 21.94
N PRO A 17 -33.87 -14.17 21.55
CA PRO A 17 -32.75 -15.11 21.66
C PRO A 17 -31.56 -14.66 20.82
N ASN A 18 -31.81 -14.17 19.62
CA ASN A 18 -30.77 -13.69 18.72
C ASN A 18 -30.07 -12.42 19.25
N LEU A 19 -30.81 -11.51 19.86
CA LEU A 19 -30.28 -10.32 20.53
C LEU A 19 -29.38 -10.70 21.71
N ILE A 20 -29.79 -11.65 22.54
CA ILE A 20 -28.96 -12.14 23.65
C ILE A 20 -27.68 -12.79 23.12
N ALA A 21 -27.79 -13.64 22.11
CA ALA A 21 -26.64 -14.28 21.47
C ALA A 21 -25.70 -13.23 20.85
N ALA A 22 -26.23 -12.22 20.17
CA ALA A 22 -25.44 -11.12 19.60
C ALA A 22 -24.67 -10.34 20.69
N ILE A 23 -25.30 -10.03 21.82
CA ILE A 23 -24.64 -9.36 22.96
C ILE A 23 -23.50 -10.23 23.50
N ILE A 24 -23.73 -11.53 23.67
CA ILE A 24 -22.69 -12.47 24.14
C ILE A 24 -21.52 -12.50 23.17
N ILE A 25 -21.77 -12.57 21.85
CA ILE A 25 -20.74 -12.53 20.82
C ILE A 25 -19.93 -11.23 20.88
N LEU A 26 -20.60 -10.09 21.08
CA LEU A 26 -19.92 -8.80 21.21
C LEU A 26 -19.01 -8.74 22.42
N ILE A 27 -19.45 -9.27 23.57
CA ILE A 27 -18.63 -9.31 24.79
C ILE A 27 -17.42 -10.21 24.58
N ILE A 28 -17.60 -11.42 24.05
CA ILE A 28 -16.51 -12.34 23.73
C ILE A 28 -15.59 -11.71 22.68
N GLY A 29 -16.14 -11.13 21.63
CA GLY A 29 -15.41 -10.46 20.57
C GLY A 29 -14.53 -9.33 21.08
N TYR A 30 -15.03 -8.51 21.98
CA TYR A 30 -14.25 -7.44 22.59
C TYR A 30 -13.06 -7.98 23.39
N VAL A 31 -13.27 -9.02 24.19
CA VAL A 31 -12.19 -9.65 24.96
C VAL A 31 -11.13 -10.26 24.05
N VAL A 32 -11.54 -11.01 23.03
CA VAL A 32 -10.63 -11.62 22.03
C VAL A 32 -9.87 -10.54 21.27
N ALA A 33 -10.56 -9.51 20.80
CA ALA A 33 -9.97 -8.38 20.08
C ALA A 33 -8.92 -7.65 20.94
N TYR A 34 -9.23 -7.43 22.22
CA TYR A 34 -8.30 -6.79 23.15
C TYR A 34 -7.03 -7.63 23.36
N ILE A 35 -7.19 -8.94 23.59
CA ILE A 35 -6.06 -9.86 23.82
C ILE A 35 -5.16 -9.91 22.58
N ILE A 36 -5.75 -10.11 21.39
CA ILE A 36 -4.97 -10.24 20.15
C ILE A 36 -4.33 -8.90 19.77
N GLY A 37 -5.05 -7.78 19.86
CA GLY A 37 -4.51 -6.45 19.58
C GLY A 37 -3.35 -6.10 20.51
N HIS A 38 -3.46 -6.45 21.81
CA HIS A 38 -2.37 -6.26 22.78
C HIS A 38 -1.17 -7.16 22.47
N ALA A 39 -1.40 -8.43 22.14
CA ALA A 39 -0.35 -9.36 21.76
C ALA A 39 0.44 -8.88 20.53
N ILE A 40 -0.26 -8.42 19.49
CA ILE A 40 0.36 -7.83 18.28
C ILE A 40 1.18 -6.59 18.63
N LYS A 41 0.63 -5.66 19.43
CA LYS A 41 1.37 -4.49 19.90
C LYS A 41 2.68 -4.86 20.59
N VAL A 42 2.63 -5.80 21.54
CA VAL A 42 3.81 -6.25 22.30
C VAL A 42 4.81 -6.96 21.39
N LEU A 43 4.34 -7.82 20.49
CA LEU A 43 5.18 -8.54 19.53
C LEU A 43 5.94 -7.57 18.62
N LEU A 44 5.23 -6.61 18.01
CA LEU A 44 5.82 -5.62 17.10
C LEU A 44 6.80 -4.69 17.83
N SER A 45 6.49 -4.29 19.06
CA SER A 45 7.39 -3.50 19.89
C SER A 45 8.67 -4.27 20.23
N LYS A 46 8.58 -5.57 20.58
CA LYS A 46 9.74 -6.43 20.85
C LYS A 46 10.59 -6.72 19.62
N LEU A 47 9.99 -6.78 18.43
CA LEU A 47 10.73 -6.90 17.16
C LEU A 47 11.49 -5.60 16.78
N GLY A 48 11.37 -4.55 17.60
CA GLY A 48 12.10 -3.32 17.39
C GLY A 48 11.60 -2.44 16.25
N LEU A 49 10.36 -2.64 15.79
CA LEU A 49 9.75 -1.89 14.69
C LEU A 49 9.80 -0.38 14.97
N ASP A 50 9.46 0.04 16.17
CA ASP A 50 9.48 1.45 16.57
C ASP A 50 10.89 2.04 16.52
N SER A 51 11.92 1.29 16.92
CA SER A 51 13.31 1.75 16.92
C SER A 51 13.93 1.80 15.52
N GLN A 52 13.53 0.91 14.63
CA GLN A 52 14.01 0.92 13.24
C GLN A 52 13.44 2.11 12.45
N ILE A 53 12.20 2.46 12.70
CA ILE A 53 11.53 3.61 12.07
C ILE A 53 12.11 4.93 12.60
N GLU A 54 12.43 4.99 13.88
CA GLU A 54 13.08 6.15 14.48
C GLU A 54 14.48 6.38 13.87
N LYS A 55 15.25 5.32 13.63
CA LYS A 55 16.56 5.37 12.96
C LYS A 55 16.47 5.73 11.48
N ALA A 56 15.39 5.37 10.79
CA ALA A 56 15.19 5.67 9.38
C ALA A 56 14.79 7.12 9.06
N MET A 57 14.88 8.05 10.02
CA MET A 57 14.49 9.47 9.89
C MET A 57 13.02 9.71 9.51
N LEU A 58 12.18 8.69 9.48
CA LEU A 58 10.74 8.82 9.25
C LEU A 58 10.04 9.50 10.44
N SER A 59 10.67 9.58 11.61
CA SER A 59 10.14 10.24 12.79
C SER A 59 9.89 11.74 12.60
N LYS A 60 10.61 12.40 11.67
CA LYS A 60 10.37 13.81 11.32
C LYS A 60 9.12 14.01 10.47
N ALA A 61 8.72 13.00 9.70
CA ALA A 61 7.53 13.06 8.83
C ALA A 61 6.25 12.59 9.52
N ILE A 62 6.37 11.62 10.47
CA ILE A 62 5.22 10.94 11.07
C ILE A 62 5.00 11.37 12.54
N GLY A 63 5.93 12.15 13.13
CA GLY A 63 5.88 12.54 14.55
C GLY A 63 6.25 11.40 15.50
N LYS A 64 5.99 11.55 16.81
CA LYS A 64 6.26 10.53 17.85
C LYS A 64 5.22 9.38 17.85
N ILE A 65 4.74 8.94 16.70
CA ILE A 65 3.74 7.87 16.61
C ILE A 65 4.45 6.52 16.73
N ARG A 66 4.08 5.72 17.71
CA ARG A 66 4.55 4.34 17.87
C ARG A 66 3.74 3.44 16.94
N LEU A 67 4.36 2.99 15.85
CA LEU A 67 3.72 2.12 14.86
C LEU A 67 3.23 0.79 15.45
N SER A 68 3.97 0.22 16.39
CA SER A 68 3.54 -0.97 17.13
C SER A 68 2.20 -0.75 17.84
N SER A 69 2.02 0.44 18.45
CA SER A 69 0.77 0.78 19.13
C SER A 69 -0.38 0.99 18.16
N MET A 70 -0.13 1.66 17.03
CA MET A 70 -1.16 1.86 15.99
C MET A 70 -1.60 0.54 15.38
N LEU A 71 -0.67 -0.32 14.99
CA LEU A 71 -1.00 -1.62 14.39
C LEU A 71 -1.74 -2.52 15.39
N GLY A 72 -1.36 -2.52 16.66
CA GLY A 72 -2.10 -3.22 17.70
C GLY A 72 -3.53 -2.72 17.87
N GLU A 73 -3.73 -1.39 17.86
CA GLU A 73 -5.07 -0.79 17.95
C GLU A 73 -5.92 -1.07 16.71
N ILE A 74 -5.34 -0.95 15.52
CA ILE A 74 -6.02 -1.32 14.26
C ILE A 74 -6.42 -2.79 14.28
N THR A 75 -5.54 -3.70 14.70
CA THR A 75 -5.84 -5.13 14.81
C THR A 75 -6.96 -5.39 15.81
N LYS A 76 -6.96 -4.71 16.96
CA LYS A 76 -8.03 -4.81 17.95
C LYS A 76 -9.38 -4.42 17.33
N TRP A 77 -9.45 -3.26 16.67
CA TRP A 77 -10.69 -2.80 16.03
C TRP A 77 -11.11 -3.71 14.88
N TYR A 78 -10.17 -4.21 14.08
CA TYR A 78 -10.46 -5.15 13.01
C TYR A 78 -11.13 -6.42 13.51
N ILE A 79 -10.54 -7.05 14.53
CA ILE A 79 -11.12 -8.27 15.13
C ILE A 79 -12.49 -7.97 15.75
N PHE A 80 -12.63 -6.84 16.45
CA PHE A 80 -13.91 -6.44 17.02
C PHE A 80 -15.00 -6.27 15.95
N ILE A 81 -14.68 -5.69 14.79
CA ILE A 81 -15.63 -5.52 13.68
C ILE A 81 -16.04 -6.86 13.08
N ILE A 82 -15.15 -7.87 13.03
CA ILE A 82 -15.52 -9.24 12.60
C ILE A 82 -16.59 -9.83 13.55
N PHE A 83 -16.42 -9.67 14.85
CA PHE A 83 -17.41 -10.11 15.82
C PHE A 83 -18.69 -9.28 15.77
N LEU A 84 -18.57 -7.98 15.49
CA LEU A 84 -19.73 -7.09 15.28
C LEU A 84 -20.53 -7.53 14.06
N GLN A 85 -19.88 -7.87 12.94
CA GLN A 85 -20.52 -8.44 11.77
C GLN A 85 -21.29 -9.71 12.15
N SER A 86 -20.64 -10.65 12.85
CA SER A 86 -21.29 -11.90 13.30
C SER A 86 -22.49 -11.66 14.20
N ALA A 87 -22.43 -10.66 15.05
CA ALA A 87 -23.55 -10.26 15.91
C ALA A 87 -24.72 -9.66 15.11
N VAL A 88 -24.42 -8.82 14.11
CA VAL A 88 -25.40 -8.21 13.21
C VAL A 88 -26.07 -9.27 12.33
N ASP A 89 -25.32 -10.29 11.87
CA ASP A 89 -25.84 -11.41 11.09
C ASP A 89 -26.88 -12.21 11.87
N LEU A 90 -26.67 -12.42 13.17
CA LEU A 90 -27.65 -13.11 14.04
C LEU A 90 -28.98 -12.35 14.20
N VAL A 91 -28.92 -11.03 14.19
CA VAL A 91 -30.12 -10.19 14.32
C VAL A 91 -30.83 -9.99 12.97
N ASN A 92 -30.21 -10.46 11.86
CA ASN A 92 -30.75 -10.34 10.49
C ASN A 92 -31.01 -8.89 10.07
N LEU A 93 -30.08 -7.99 10.33
CA LEU A 93 -30.19 -6.57 9.97
C LEU A 93 -29.96 -6.28 8.47
N GLY A 94 -30.04 -7.30 7.61
CA GLY A 94 -30.06 -7.16 6.14
C GLY A 94 -28.90 -6.35 5.58
N THR A 95 -29.17 -5.14 5.11
CA THR A 95 -28.17 -4.27 4.45
C THR A 95 -26.98 -3.93 5.35
N LEU A 96 -27.17 -3.81 6.66
CA LEU A 96 -26.08 -3.51 7.60
C LEU A 96 -25.07 -4.66 7.67
N SER A 97 -25.53 -5.91 7.61
CA SER A 97 -24.69 -7.10 7.55
C SER A 97 -23.78 -7.07 6.32
N LEU A 98 -24.33 -6.75 5.14
CA LEU A 98 -23.57 -6.64 3.90
C LEU A 98 -22.50 -5.54 3.96
N LEU A 99 -22.87 -4.35 4.48
CA LEU A 99 -21.92 -3.25 4.64
C LEU A 99 -20.76 -3.60 5.57
N LEU A 100 -21.05 -4.27 6.70
CA LEU A 100 -20.01 -4.73 7.61
C LEU A 100 -19.12 -5.80 6.97
N GLN A 101 -19.68 -6.70 6.19
CA GLN A 101 -18.92 -7.71 5.46
C GLN A 101 -17.96 -7.06 4.45
N GLU A 102 -18.42 -6.11 3.65
CA GLU A 102 -17.57 -5.36 2.73
C GLU A 102 -16.47 -4.62 3.47
N PHE A 103 -16.78 -4.00 4.61
CA PHE A 103 -15.80 -3.30 5.42
C PHE A 103 -14.74 -4.24 6.00
N VAL A 104 -15.15 -5.41 6.51
CA VAL A 104 -14.23 -6.44 7.03
C VAL A 104 -13.28 -6.93 5.93
N MET A 105 -13.78 -7.13 4.70
CA MET A 105 -12.95 -7.53 3.56
C MET A 105 -12.04 -6.42 3.05
N TRP A 106 -12.44 -5.17 3.20
CA TRP A 106 -11.68 -4.01 2.75
C TRP A 106 -10.54 -3.63 3.71
N LEU A 107 -10.73 -3.79 5.03
CA LEU A 107 -9.76 -3.32 6.03
C LEU A 107 -8.36 -3.94 5.93
N PRO A 108 -8.16 -5.25 5.61
CA PRO A 108 -6.85 -5.82 5.35
C PRO A 108 -6.10 -5.11 4.20
N ASN A 109 -6.84 -4.68 3.17
CA ASN A 109 -6.26 -3.94 2.04
C ASN A 109 -5.76 -2.55 2.46
N VAL A 110 -6.44 -1.88 3.39
CA VAL A 110 -5.98 -0.61 3.98
C VAL A 110 -4.68 -0.80 4.77
N ILE A 111 -4.59 -1.90 5.54
CA ILE A 111 -3.37 -2.24 6.28
C ILE A 111 -2.22 -2.53 5.29
N ALA A 112 -2.50 -3.29 4.23
CA ALA A 112 -1.52 -3.57 3.18
C ALA A 112 -1.06 -2.28 2.48
N ALA A 113 -1.97 -1.34 2.17
CA ALA A 113 -1.64 -0.04 1.60
C ALA A 113 -0.71 0.76 2.52
N ALA A 114 -0.99 0.79 3.83
CA ALA A 114 -0.13 1.46 4.80
C ALA A 114 1.28 0.84 4.84
N LEU A 115 1.39 -0.48 4.80
CA LEU A 115 2.68 -1.18 4.72
C LEU A 115 3.42 -0.84 3.42
N VAL A 116 2.73 -0.81 2.28
CA VAL A 116 3.30 -0.42 0.98
C VAL A 116 3.86 1.00 1.05
N ILE A 117 3.14 1.95 1.66
CA ILE A 117 3.62 3.32 1.83
C ILE A 117 4.89 3.35 2.69
N ILE A 118 4.90 2.69 3.84
CA ILE A 118 6.06 2.67 4.74
C ILE A 118 7.29 2.06 4.06
N PHE A 119 7.14 0.87 3.48
CA PHE A 119 8.23 0.19 2.77
C PHE A 119 8.66 0.96 1.52
N GLY A 120 7.72 1.50 0.77
CA GLY A 120 8.00 2.24 -0.45
C GLY A 120 8.75 3.54 -0.19
N LEU A 121 8.37 4.31 0.83
CA LEU A 121 9.09 5.53 1.23
C LEU A 121 10.49 5.20 1.78
N TYR A 122 10.63 4.10 2.54
CA TYR A 122 11.93 3.62 2.98
C TYR A 122 12.82 3.25 1.79
N LEU A 123 12.29 2.51 0.82
CA LEU A 123 12.99 2.13 -0.40
C LEU A 123 13.39 3.36 -1.22
N ALA A 124 12.50 4.33 -1.39
CA ALA A 124 12.77 5.59 -2.08
C ALA A 124 13.96 6.32 -1.43
N HIS A 125 13.94 6.45 -0.10
CA HIS A 125 15.00 7.08 0.65
C HIS A 125 16.32 6.28 0.55
N PHE A 126 16.29 4.97 0.69
CA PHE A 126 17.45 4.09 0.60
C PHE A 126 18.14 4.22 -0.78
N VAL A 127 17.37 4.09 -1.86
CA VAL A 127 17.90 4.16 -3.23
C VAL A 127 18.51 5.54 -3.51
N THR A 128 17.78 6.61 -3.16
CA THR A 128 18.25 7.98 -3.41
C THR A 128 19.47 8.34 -2.56
N SER A 129 19.56 7.85 -1.32
CA SER A 129 20.72 8.05 -0.45
C SER A 129 21.95 7.33 -1.01
N LYS A 130 21.81 6.08 -1.44
CA LYS A 130 22.91 5.30 -2.01
C LYS A 130 23.45 5.92 -3.30
N ILE A 131 22.58 6.43 -4.18
CA ILE A 131 23.01 7.12 -5.40
C ILE A 131 23.74 8.41 -5.02
N ARG A 132 23.27 9.17 -4.04
CA ARG A 132 23.88 10.41 -3.60
C ARG A 132 25.28 10.20 -2.98
N GLU A 133 25.47 9.12 -2.23
CA GLU A 133 26.76 8.76 -1.64
C GLU A 133 27.84 8.43 -2.69
N HIS A 134 27.45 7.90 -3.85
CA HIS A 134 28.36 7.42 -4.90
C HIS A 134 28.43 8.33 -6.12
N THR A 135 27.72 9.45 -6.14
CA THR A 135 27.62 10.32 -7.33
C THR A 135 28.07 11.74 -7.01
N ASP A 136 29.35 12.03 -7.19
CA ASP A 136 29.94 13.38 -7.09
C ASP A 136 29.76 14.21 -8.39
N VAL A 137 28.94 13.73 -9.34
CA VAL A 137 28.76 14.36 -10.64
C VAL A 137 27.83 15.57 -10.56
N LYS A 138 28.20 16.67 -11.27
CA LYS A 138 27.28 17.81 -11.49
C LYS A 138 25.96 17.29 -12.08
N GLY A 139 24.87 17.37 -11.33
CA GLY A 139 23.55 16.84 -11.72
C GLY A 139 23.04 15.69 -10.85
N GLY A 140 23.84 15.08 -9.99
CA GLY A 140 23.44 13.98 -9.09
C GLY A 140 22.25 14.33 -8.18
N LYS A 141 22.16 15.59 -7.73
CA LYS A 141 21.01 16.08 -6.95
C LYS A 141 19.70 16.08 -7.75
N THR A 142 19.76 16.45 -9.02
CA THR A 142 18.59 16.47 -9.91
C THR A 142 18.13 15.04 -10.21
N LEU A 143 19.09 14.15 -10.53
CA LEU A 143 18.78 12.74 -10.79
C LEU A 143 18.14 12.06 -9.58
N THR A 144 18.72 12.22 -8.38
CA THR A 144 18.13 11.65 -7.14
C THR A 144 16.77 12.26 -6.81
N GLY A 145 16.55 13.55 -7.12
CA GLY A 145 15.25 14.20 -6.98
C GLY A 145 14.19 13.58 -7.88
N ILE A 146 14.51 13.39 -9.16
CA ILE A 146 13.60 12.75 -10.13
C ILE A 146 13.29 11.32 -9.71
N LEU A 147 14.30 10.52 -9.35
CA LEU A 147 14.10 9.14 -8.89
C LEU A 147 13.22 9.06 -7.64
N ASN A 148 13.42 9.96 -6.68
CA ASN A 148 12.59 10.01 -5.49
C ASN A 148 11.11 10.30 -5.83
N VAL A 149 10.84 11.25 -6.74
CA VAL A 149 9.49 11.56 -7.20
C VAL A 149 8.87 10.36 -7.92
N VAL A 150 9.61 9.70 -8.81
CA VAL A 150 9.14 8.52 -9.55
C VAL A 150 8.80 7.38 -8.60
N ILE A 151 9.70 7.03 -7.67
CA ILE A 151 9.46 5.93 -6.72
C ILE A 151 8.28 6.27 -5.80
N THR A 152 8.23 7.49 -5.26
CA THR A 152 7.13 7.94 -4.39
C THR A 152 5.79 7.90 -5.13
N PHE A 153 5.76 8.31 -6.41
CA PHE A 153 4.56 8.23 -7.23
C PHE A 153 4.10 6.78 -7.45
N ILE A 154 5.02 5.86 -7.78
CA ILE A 154 4.70 4.44 -7.93
C ILE A 154 4.14 3.87 -6.62
N VAL A 155 4.76 4.19 -5.49
CA VAL A 155 4.29 3.77 -4.15
C VAL A 155 2.88 4.30 -3.88
N ALA A 156 2.60 5.56 -4.20
CA ALA A 156 1.28 6.15 -4.03
C ALA A 156 0.22 5.46 -4.91
N VAL A 157 0.53 5.18 -6.17
CA VAL A 157 -0.37 4.48 -7.10
C VAL A 157 -0.67 3.06 -6.61
N ILE A 158 0.34 2.32 -6.15
CA ILE A 158 0.15 0.96 -5.60
C ILE A 158 -0.72 1.02 -4.34
N ALA A 159 -0.44 1.94 -3.41
CA ALA A 159 -1.20 2.08 -2.17
C ALA A 159 -2.66 2.46 -2.42
N LEU A 160 -2.93 3.39 -3.35
CA LEU A 160 -4.29 3.74 -3.76
C LEU A 160 -5.03 2.56 -4.40
N GLY A 161 -4.35 1.80 -5.27
CA GLY A 161 -4.90 0.59 -5.86
C GLY A 161 -5.25 -0.47 -4.82
N GLN A 162 -4.42 -0.61 -3.77
CA GLN A 162 -4.64 -1.57 -2.69
C GLN A 162 -5.92 -1.29 -1.90
N ILE A 163 -6.29 -0.02 -1.69
CA ILE A 163 -7.55 0.35 -1.01
C ILE A 163 -8.79 0.32 -1.92
N GLY A 164 -8.62 -0.12 -3.17
CA GLY A 164 -9.71 -0.28 -4.12
C GLY A 164 -10.00 0.94 -5.00
N ILE A 165 -9.15 1.98 -4.95
CA ILE A 165 -9.29 3.13 -5.85
C ILE A 165 -8.82 2.72 -7.25
N ASN A 166 -9.63 3.03 -8.27
CA ASN A 166 -9.24 2.77 -9.65
C ASN A 166 -8.14 3.74 -10.09
N VAL A 167 -6.93 3.26 -10.12
CA VAL A 167 -5.72 4.02 -10.50
C VAL A 167 -5.31 3.81 -11.96
N SER A 168 -6.13 3.14 -12.77
CA SER A 168 -5.78 2.75 -14.15
C SER A 168 -5.40 3.96 -15.02
N ILE A 169 -6.15 5.05 -14.92
CA ILE A 169 -5.85 6.27 -15.67
C ILE A 169 -4.50 6.84 -15.24
N LEU A 170 -4.27 6.89 -13.93
CA LEU A 170 -3.05 7.47 -13.35
C LEU A 170 -1.82 6.62 -13.72
N SER A 171 -1.90 5.29 -13.57
CA SER A 171 -0.82 4.37 -13.92
C SER A 171 -0.53 4.35 -15.42
N ASN A 172 -1.56 4.32 -16.27
CA ASN A 172 -1.39 4.33 -17.73
C ASN A 172 -0.77 5.65 -18.21
N THR A 173 -1.23 6.79 -17.71
CA THR A 173 -0.65 8.10 -18.04
C THR A 173 0.83 8.15 -17.65
N PHE A 174 1.17 7.65 -16.47
CA PHE A 174 2.55 7.60 -16.00
C PHE A 174 3.42 6.68 -16.86
N LEU A 175 2.92 5.51 -17.24
CA LEU A 175 3.61 4.57 -18.13
C LEU A 175 3.86 5.17 -19.51
N ILE A 176 2.89 5.90 -20.07
CA ILE A 176 3.04 6.59 -21.36
C ILE A 176 4.11 7.67 -21.27
N LEU A 177 4.12 8.46 -20.22
CA LEU A 177 5.14 9.50 -19.99
C LEU A 177 6.54 8.89 -19.84
N LEU A 178 6.68 7.85 -19.02
CA LEU A 178 7.97 7.15 -18.85
C LEU A 178 8.42 6.48 -20.14
N GLY A 179 7.48 5.84 -20.85
CA GLY A 179 7.76 5.22 -22.16
C GLY A 179 8.25 6.24 -23.18
N GLY A 180 7.59 7.40 -23.25
CA GLY A 180 8.01 8.51 -24.13
C GLY A 180 9.40 9.04 -23.79
N LEU A 181 9.70 9.23 -22.49
CA LEU A 181 11.03 9.63 -22.03
C LEU A 181 12.09 8.57 -22.35
N ALA A 182 11.78 7.29 -22.12
CA ALA A 182 12.71 6.19 -22.39
C ALA A 182 13.01 6.08 -23.90
N LEU A 183 11.98 6.16 -24.74
CA LEU A 183 12.15 6.15 -26.20
C LEU A 183 12.92 7.39 -26.70
N GLY A 184 12.59 8.58 -26.17
CA GLY A 184 13.30 9.81 -26.52
C GLY A 184 14.77 9.76 -26.15
N THR A 185 15.11 9.25 -24.96
CA THR A 185 16.50 9.08 -24.52
C THR A 185 17.22 8.00 -25.33
N ALA A 186 16.59 6.88 -25.62
CA ALA A 186 17.17 5.80 -26.43
C ALA A 186 17.50 6.30 -27.85
N ILE A 187 16.58 7.05 -28.49
CA ILE A 187 16.80 7.65 -29.81
C ILE A 187 17.94 8.69 -29.74
N ALA A 188 17.94 9.56 -28.73
CA ALA A 188 18.98 10.58 -28.58
C ALA A 188 20.37 9.96 -28.41
N ILE A 189 20.49 8.92 -27.57
CA ILE A 189 21.75 8.18 -27.37
C ILE A 189 22.12 7.46 -28.65
N GLY A 190 21.19 6.74 -29.29
CA GLY A 190 21.43 6.00 -30.51
C GLY A 190 21.92 6.90 -31.66
N LEU A 191 21.28 8.05 -31.86
CA LEU A 191 21.70 9.03 -32.86
C LEU A 191 23.05 9.66 -32.50
N SER A 192 23.30 10.02 -31.23
CA SER A 192 24.58 10.60 -30.81
C SER A 192 25.75 9.65 -31.06
N PHE A 193 25.59 8.36 -30.70
CA PHE A 193 26.61 7.36 -30.98
C PHE A 193 26.71 7.04 -32.47
N GLY A 194 25.61 6.87 -33.18
CA GLY A 194 25.57 6.56 -34.60
C GLY A 194 26.24 7.64 -35.45
N LEU A 195 25.94 8.90 -35.23
CA LEU A 195 26.55 10.02 -35.94
C LEU A 195 27.99 10.29 -35.46
N GLY A 196 28.25 10.13 -34.16
CA GLY A 196 29.61 10.33 -33.61
C GLY A 196 30.64 9.33 -34.12
N THR A 197 30.25 8.07 -34.33
CA THR A 197 31.14 7.00 -34.79
C THR A 197 31.16 6.81 -36.32
N GLN A 198 30.37 7.56 -37.07
CA GLN A 198 30.24 7.43 -38.53
C GLN A 198 31.61 7.55 -39.27
N LYS A 199 32.47 8.52 -38.87
CA LYS A 199 33.81 8.71 -39.45
C LYS A 199 34.78 7.55 -39.15
N ASP A 200 34.67 6.96 -37.98
CA ASP A 200 35.58 5.87 -37.59
C ASP A 200 35.10 4.53 -38.19
N ALA A 201 33.78 4.34 -38.33
CA ALA A 201 33.21 3.22 -39.08
C ALA A 201 33.64 3.28 -40.57
N GLY A 202 33.62 4.45 -41.19
CA GLY A 202 34.11 4.63 -42.54
C GLY A 202 35.58 4.24 -42.71
N LYS A 203 36.47 4.69 -41.80
CA LYS A 203 37.88 4.32 -41.80
C LYS A 203 38.10 2.81 -41.59
N ALA A 204 37.28 2.17 -40.76
CA ALA A 204 37.33 0.72 -40.53
C ALA A 204 36.96 -0.05 -41.79
N LEU A 205 35.88 0.38 -42.48
CA LEU A 205 35.46 -0.22 -43.75
C LEU A 205 36.52 -0.05 -44.85
N ASP A 206 37.19 1.11 -44.97
CA ASP A 206 38.29 1.33 -45.90
C ASP A 206 39.50 0.46 -45.61
N LYS A 207 39.82 0.21 -44.34
CA LYS A 207 40.87 -0.74 -43.95
C LYS A 207 40.50 -2.17 -44.38
N ILE A 208 39.28 -2.60 -44.16
CA ILE A 208 38.83 -3.96 -44.55
C ILE A 208 38.84 -4.11 -46.08
N LYS A 209 38.40 -3.10 -46.85
CA LYS A 209 38.48 -3.11 -48.31
C LYS A 209 39.93 -3.25 -48.84
N LYS A 210 40.91 -2.61 -48.19
CA LYS A 210 42.33 -2.73 -48.56
C LYS A 210 42.95 -4.11 -48.27
N TRP A 211 42.31 -4.96 -47.48
CA TRP A 211 42.75 -6.32 -47.18
C TRP A 211 42.28 -7.34 -48.23
N PHE A 212 41.26 -6.98 -49.01
CA PHE A 212 40.69 -7.84 -50.05
C PHE A 212 41.10 -7.45 -51.48
N HIS A 213 41.96 -6.44 -51.61
CA HIS A 213 42.65 -6.07 -52.83
C HIS A 213 44.18 -6.13 -52.65
#